data_5f642da615b7306c3b53e8ed7df10a7b
#
_entry.id   5f642da615b7306c3b53e8ed7df10a7b
#
_cell.length_a   1.000
_cell.length_b   1.000
_cell.length_c   1.000
_cell.angle_alpha   90.00
_cell.angle_beta   90.00
_cell.angle_gamma   90.00
#
_symmetry.space_group_name_H-M   'P 1'
#
loop_
_entity.id
_entity.type
_entity.pdbx_description
1 polymer ?
#
loop_
_entity_poly.entity_id
_entity_poly.type
_entity_poly.pdbx_seq_one_letter_code
_entity_poly.pdbx_strand_id
1 'polypeptide(L)'
;MPPALERQKTMTLYNGRPEDTTGRLPREIRTYDYLDALQIPYKRTDHERADNMEACNEIDAVLGVVICKNLFLCNRQKTKFYLLMMPGDKKFKTKELSSQINSARLSFAGEDAMLKYLDIEPGAVSIMGLMNDKGHDVTLLIDEDVLEGEYIGCHPCVCTSSLKFRTADLIGKFLPATGHTYTKVHLVGED
;
A
#
# COMPACT_ATOMS: atom_id res chain seq x y z
N MET A 1 -29.29 -13.01 31.23
CA MET A 1 -29.02 -11.81 30.45
C MET A 1 -28.46 -12.29 29.11
N PRO A 2 -29.07 -11.96 27.98
CA PRO A 2 -28.45 -12.26 26.67
C PRO A 2 -27.21 -11.38 26.53
N PRO A 3 -26.13 -11.89 25.86
CA PRO A 3 -24.95 -11.09 25.60
C PRO A 3 -25.34 -9.88 24.74
N ALA A 4 -24.78 -8.74 25.09
CA ALA A 4 -24.94 -7.52 24.32
C ALA A 4 -24.45 -7.82 22.89
N LEU A 5 -25.34 -7.70 21.91
CA LEU A 5 -24.95 -7.62 20.50
C LEU A 5 -24.02 -6.43 20.36
N GLU A 6 -22.73 -6.70 20.27
CA GLU A 6 -21.76 -5.71 19.77
C GLU A 6 -22.31 -5.26 18.41
N ARG A 7 -22.74 -4.01 18.34
CA ARG A 7 -23.10 -3.37 17.08
C ARG A 7 -21.80 -3.36 16.26
N GLN A 8 -21.69 -4.26 15.29
CA GLN A 8 -20.67 -4.16 14.26
C GLN A 8 -20.76 -2.74 13.68
N LYS A 9 -19.72 -1.98 13.90
CA LYS A 9 -19.62 -0.62 13.37
C LYS A 9 -19.55 -0.76 11.86
N THR A 10 -20.66 -0.47 11.17
CA THR A 10 -20.74 -0.57 9.71
C THR A 10 -19.72 0.38 9.09
N MET A 11 -18.77 -0.15 8.34
CA MET A 11 -17.81 0.65 7.59
C MET A 11 -18.50 1.44 6.49
N THR A 12 -18.09 2.68 6.32
CA THR A 12 -18.65 3.60 5.31
C THR A 12 -17.64 3.86 4.22
N LEU A 13 -18.10 3.87 2.98
CA LEU A 13 -17.31 4.29 1.83
C LEU A 13 -17.46 5.79 1.62
N TYR A 14 -16.35 6.51 1.74
CA TYR A 14 -16.29 7.96 1.56
C TYR A 14 -15.68 8.34 0.21
N ASN A 15 -16.05 9.51 -0.28
CA ASN A 15 -15.41 10.15 -1.42
C ASN A 15 -14.32 11.11 -0.92
N GLY A 16 -13.06 10.79 -1.19
CA GLY A 16 -11.95 11.65 -0.86
C GLY A 16 -11.58 11.71 0.61
N ARG A 17 -10.91 12.79 0.98
CA ARG A 17 -10.38 13.01 2.33
C ARG A 17 -11.46 13.20 3.38
N PRO A 18 -11.16 12.93 4.67
CA PRO A 18 -12.08 13.28 5.75
C PRO A 18 -12.22 14.80 5.88
N GLU A 19 -13.43 15.27 6.15
CA GLU A 19 -13.69 16.69 6.42
C GLU A 19 -13.02 17.14 7.71
N ASP A 20 -13.04 16.28 8.74
CA ASP A 20 -12.35 16.50 10.02
C ASP A 20 -11.13 15.60 10.12
N THR A 21 -9.95 16.22 10.24
CA THR A 21 -8.67 15.54 10.37
C THR A 21 -8.15 15.44 11.80
N THR A 22 -8.95 15.86 12.78
CA THR A 22 -8.59 15.79 14.21
C THR A 22 -8.25 14.36 14.60
N GLY A 23 -7.10 14.18 15.25
CA GLY A 23 -6.61 12.87 15.70
C GLY A 23 -5.97 12.00 14.62
N ARG A 24 -5.89 12.47 13.37
CA ARG A 24 -5.20 11.76 12.29
C ARG A 24 -3.72 12.09 12.27
N LEU A 25 -2.90 11.11 11.90
CA LEU A 25 -1.45 11.27 11.86
C LEU A 25 -1.02 12.17 10.70
N PRO A 26 0.07 12.94 10.84
CA PRO A 26 0.59 13.80 9.78
C PRO A 26 0.89 13.05 8.47
N ARG A 27 1.37 11.81 8.55
CA ARG A 27 1.66 10.98 7.37
C ARG A 27 0.41 10.59 6.59
N GLU A 28 -0.70 10.39 7.27
CA GLU A 28 -2.01 10.14 6.66
C GLU A 28 -2.52 11.40 5.95
N ILE A 29 -2.53 12.52 6.63
CA ILE A 29 -2.97 13.82 6.08
C ILE A 29 -2.12 14.21 4.86
N ARG A 30 -0.81 14.00 4.92
CA ARG A 30 0.11 14.24 3.79
C ARG A 30 -0.27 13.44 2.56
N THR A 31 -0.73 12.20 2.75
CA THR A 31 -1.21 11.36 1.64
C THR A 31 -2.42 12.00 0.95
N TYR A 32 -3.40 12.46 1.73
CA TYR A 32 -4.56 13.13 1.15
C TYR A 32 -4.21 14.44 0.45
N ASP A 33 -3.34 15.25 1.05
CA ASP A 33 -2.85 16.49 0.46
C ASP A 33 -2.16 16.23 -0.89
N TYR A 34 -1.35 15.17 -0.94
CA TYR A 34 -0.62 14.80 -2.15
C TYR A 34 -1.55 14.35 -3.28
N LEU A 35 -2.51 13.48 -2.98
CA LEU A 35 -3.51 13.02 -3.94
C LEU A 35 -4.40 14.16 -4.45
N ASP A 36 -4.83 15.05 -3.56
CA ASP A 36 -5.66 16.21 -3.91
C ASP A 36 -4.88 17.20 -4.79
N ALA A 37 -3.62 17.48 -4.47
CA ALA A 37 -2.76 18.35 -5.29
C ALA A 37 -2.55 17.80 -6.71
N LEU A 38 -2.52 16.48 -6.87
CA LEU A 38 -2.41 15.80 -8.16
C LEU A 38 -3.75 15.62 -8.87
N GLN A 39 -4.85 16.04 -8.24
CA GLN A 39 -6.21 15.84 -8.76
C GLN A 39 -6.52 14.36 -9.06
N ILE A 40 -6.12 13.48 -8.16
CA ILE A 40 -6.42 12.05 -8.20
C ILE A 40 -7.67 11.78 -7.36
N PRO A 41 -8.82 11.44 -7.96
CA PRO A 41 -10.00 11.05 -7.22
C PRO A 41 -9.77 9.71 -6.51
N TYR A 42 -10.24 9.57 -5.29
CA TYR A 42 -10.14 8.33 -4.53
C TYR A 42 -11.34 8.09 -3.64
N LYS A 43 -11.63 6.82 -3.39
CA LYS A 43 -12.56 6.37 -2.35
C LYS A 43 -11.77 6.01 -1.11
N ARG A 44 -12.38 6.17 0.04
CA ARG A 44 -11.76 5.88 1.33
C ARG A 44 -12.74 5.15 2.23
N THR A 45 -12.25 4.21 3.01
CA THR A 45 -12.96 3.66 4.15
C THR A 45 -12.06 3.70 5.37
N ASP A 46 -12.61 4.07 6.51
CA ASP A 46 -11.93 4.05 7.80
C ASP A 46 -12.33 2.79 8.55
N HIS A 47 -11.38 2.17 9.21
CA HIS A 47 -11.56 0.91 9.91
C HIS A 47 -10.56 0.79 11.05
N GLU A 48 -10.75 -0.19 11.91
CA GLU A 48 -9.74 -0.58 12.87
C GLU A 48 -8.66 -1.40 12.17
N ARG A 49 -7.51 -1.57 12.83
CA ARG A 49 -6.45 -2.45 12.32
C ARG A 49 -7.02 -3.84 12.04
N ALA A 50 -6.83 -4.33 10.84
CA ALA A 50 -7.26 -5.66 10.45
C ALA A 50 -6.24 -6.70 10.93
N ASP A 51 -6.60 -7.51 11.92
CA ASP A 51 -5.72 -8.51 12.52
C ASP A 51 -5.96 -9.93 11.99
N ASN A 52 -6.94 -10.11 11.11
CA ASN A 52 -7.26 -11.40 10.50
C ASN A 52 -7.82 -11.24 9.08
N MET A 53 -7.92 -12.36 8.36
CA MET A 53 -8.39 -12.39 6.97
C MET A 53 -9.85 -11.99 6.80
N GLU A 54 -10.69 -12.28 7.79
CA GLU A 54 -12.10 -11.88 7.76
C GLU A 54 -12.25 -10.36 7.75
N ALA A 55 -11.54 -9.67 8.64
CA ALA A 55 -11.51 -8.22 8.68
C ALA A 55 -10.96 -7.60 7.39
N CYS A 56 -9.90 -8.20 6.81
CA CYS A 56 -9.37 -7.76 5.52
C CYS A 56 -10.40 -7.91 4.41
N ASN A 57 -11.10 -9.04 4.34
CA ASN A 57 -12.13 -9.29 3.33
C ASN A 57 -13.32 -8.33 3.45
N GLU A 58 -13.71 -7.97 4.67
CA GLU A 58 -14.76 -6.97 4.90
C GLU A 58 -14.36 -5.59 4.37
N ILE A 59 -13.11 -5.18 4.60
CA ILE A 59 -12.58 -3.91 4.10
C ILE A 59 -12.54 -3.93 2.57
N ASP A 60 -12.04 -4.98 1.96
CA ASP A 60 -11.99 -5.15 0.50
C ASP A 60 -13.40 -5.08 -0.11
N ALA A 61 -14.39 -5.71 0.53
CA ALA A 61 -15.77 -5.67 0.06
C ALA A 61 -16.38 -4.26 0.10
N VAL A 62 -16.14 -3.50 1.16
CA VAL A 62 -16.61 -2.11 1.26
C VAL A 62 -15.91 -1.22 0.24
N LEU A 63 -14.62 -1.37 0.08
CA LEU A 63 -13.81 -0.58 -0.84
C LEU A 63 -14.08 -0.94 -2.31
N GLY A 64 -14.49 -2.18 -2.58
CA GLY A 64 -14.75 -2.68 -3.93
C GLY A 64 -13.49 -2.98 -4.72
N VAL A 65 -12.41 -3.30 -4.03
CA VAL A 65 -11.13 -3.75 -4.61
C VAL A 65 -10.36 -4.55 -3.55
N VAL A 66 -9.62 -5.56 -3.98
CA VAL A 66 -8.68 -6.26 -3.09
C VAL A 66 -7.46 -5.36 -2.87
N ILE A 67 -7.19 -5.05 -1.61
CA ILE A 67 -6.04 -4.20 -1.25
C ILE A 67 -4.75 -4.93 -1.62
N CYS A 68 -3.87 -4.24 -2.33
CA CYS A 68 -2.57 -4.78 -2.72
C CYS A 68 -1.68 -5.04 -1.51
N LYS A 69 -0.89 -6.11 -1.57
CA LYS A 69 0.27 -6.26 -0.71
C LYS A 69 1.35 -5.28 -1.14
N ASN A 70 1.88 -4.56 -0.18
CA ASN A 70 3.04 -3.69 -0.33
C ASN A 70 4.13 -4.22 0.60
N LEU A 71 5.20 -4.76 0.02
CA LEU A 71 6.28 -5.40 0.77
C LEU A 71 7.55 -4.59 0.63
N PHE A 72 8.12 -4.20 1.78
CA PHE A 72 9.37 -3.45 1.80
C PHE A 72 10.53 -4.41 2.07
N LEU A 73 11.41 -4.52 1.09
CA LEU A 73 12.46 -5.53 1.02
C LEU A 73 13.84 -4.88 0.90
N CYS A 74 14.88 -5.62 1.28
CA CYS A 74 16.26 -5.19 1.12
C CYS A 74 17.17 -6.35 0.76
N ASN A 75 18.35 -6.04 0.22
CA ASN A 75 19.42 -6.99 0.04
C ASN A 75 20.09 -7.32 1.39
N ARG A 76 20.93 -8.34 1.41
CA ARG A 76 21.61 -8.78 2.64
C ARG A 76 22.46 -7.69 3.28
N GLN A 77 23.09 -6.85 2.48
CA GLN A 77 23.94 -5.76 2.96
C GLN A 77 23.15 -4.55 3.43
N LYS A 78 21.82 -4.52 3.25
CA LYS A 78 20.96 -3.38 3.56
C LYS A 78 21.40 -2.09 2.87
N THR A 79 21.84 -2.21 1.64
CA THR A 79 22.32 -1.11 0.79
C THR A 79 21.36 -0.80 -0.36
N LYS A 80 20.46 -1.75 -0.68
CA LYS A 80 19.45 -1.61 -1.73
C LYS A 80 18.08 -1.96 -1.15
N PHE A 81 17.12 -1.08 -1.39
CA PHE A 81 15.74 -1.21 -0.88
C PHE A 81 14.76 -1.28 -2.03
N TYR A 82 13.74 -2.11 -1.86
CA TYR A 82 12.72 -2.38 -2.86
C TYR A 82 11.34 -2.30 -2.22
N LEU A 83 10.42 -1.64 -2.91
CA LEU A 83 9.00 -1.71 -2.58
C LEU A 83 8.32 -2.55 -3.66
N LEU A 84 7.77 -3.69 -3.27
CA LEU A 84 6.98 -4.55 -4.15
C LEU A 84 5.51 -4.31 -3.94
N MET A 85 4.80 -3.98 -5.00
CA MET A 85 3.34 -3.93 -5.04
C MET A 85 2.83 -5.13 -5.82
N MET A 86 2.01 -5.97 -5.17
CA MET A 86 1.47 -7.20 -5.75
C MET A 86 0.02 -7.42 -5.34
N PRO A 87 -0.75 -8.30 -6.03
CA PRO A 87 -2.11 -8.62 -5.62
C PRO A 87 -2.20 -9.13 -4.20
N GLY A 88 -3.21 -8.67 -3.44
CA GLY A 88 -3.37 -9.01 -2.03
C GLY A 88 -3.63 -10.48 -1.76
N ASP A 89 -4.23 -11.18 -2.70
CA ASP A 89 -4.57 -12.61 -2.63
C ASP A 89 -3.48 -13.55 -3.19
N LYS A 90 -2.41 -13.00 -3.76
CA LYS A 90 -1.30 -13.77 -4.30
C LYS A 90 -0.24 -14.06 -3.23
N LYS A 91 0.28 -15.30 -3.17
CA LYS A 91 1.39 -15.65 -2.27
C LYS A 91 2.70 -15.03 -2.74
N PHE A 92 3.49 -14.54 -1.80
CA PHE A 92 4.82 -14.00 -2.09
C PHE A 92 5.92 -15.04 -1.84
N LYS A 93 6.79 -15.19 -2.81
CA LYS A 93 7.99 -16.04 -2.74
C LYS A 93 9.23 -15.23 -3.11
N THR A 94 10.14 -15.08 -2.16
CA THR A 94 11.37 -14.30 -2.31
C THR A 94 12.22 -14.76 -3.51
N LYS A 95 12.31 -16.07 -3.71
CA LYS A 95 13.11 -16.66 -4.80
C LYS A 95 12.60 -16.24 -6.18
N GLU A 96 11.28 -16.19 -6.34
CA GLU A 96 10.64 -15.82 -7.60
C GLU A 96 10.96 -14.35 -7.96
N LEU A 97 10.93 -13.46 -7.00
CA LEU A 97 11.27 -12.06 -7.18
C LEU A 97 12.78 -11.86 -7.43
N SER A 98 13.62 -12.45 -6.59
CA SER A 98 15.07 -12.27 -6.64
C SER A 98 15.65 -12.64 -8.00
N SER A 99 15.15 -13.72 -8.62
CA SER A 99 15.59 -14.15 -9.94
C SER A 99 15.25 -13.16 -11.05
N GLN A 100 14.09 -12.50 -10.97
CA GLN A 100 13.65 -11.56 -11.99
C GLN A 100 14.38 -10.22 -11.95
N ILE A 101 14.81 -9.77 -10.78
CA ILE A 101 15.53 -8.51 -10.61
C ILE A 101 17.05 -8.70 -10.56
N ASN A 102 17.52 -9.91 -10.85
CA ASN A 102 18.95 -10.25 -10.85
C ASN A 102 19.64 -9.91 -9.52
N SER A 103 18.98 -10.19 -8.42
CA SER A 103 19.45 -9.94 -7.06
C SER A 103 19.75 -11.24 -6.33
N ALA A 104 20.66 -11.18 -5.36
CA ALA A 104 20.77 -12.19 -4.33
C ALA A 104 19.48 -12.23 -3.49
N ARG A 105 19.34 -13.21 -2.60
CA ARG A 105 18.16 -13.37 -1.74
C ARG A 105 17.83 -12.08 -1.01
N LEU A 106 16.58 -11.64 -1.14
CA LEU A 106 16.01 -10.50 -0.43
C LEU A 106 15.45 -10.92 0.93
N SER A 107 15.39 -9.98 1.84
CA SER A 107 14.71 -10.09 3.14
C SER A 107 13.79 -8.90 3.35
N PHE A 108 12.87 -9.01 4.32
CA PHE A 108 12.07 -7.86 4.71
C PHE A 108 12.96 -6.80 5.35
N ALA A 109 12.79 -5.55 4.93
CA ALA A 109 13.46 -4.42 5.54
C ALA A 109 12.88 -4.14 6.94
N GLY A 110 13.72 -3.68 7.85
CA GLY A 110 13.33 -3.39 9.23
C GLY A 110 12.53 -2.09 9.38
N GLU A 111 12.00 -1.90 10.58
CA GLU A 111 11.20 -0.71 10.95
C GLU A 111 11.97 0.59 10.75
N ASP A 112 13.27 0.61 11.09
CA ASP A 112 14.12 1.79 10.91
C ASP A 112 14.18 2.25 9.45
N ALA A 113 14.29 1.30 8.52
CA ALA A 113 14.31 1.58 7.09
C ALA A 113 12.93 2.04 6.58
N MET A 114 11.84 1.42 7.06
CA MET A 114 10.48 1.85 6.74
C MET A 114 10.24 3.30 7.14
N LEU A 115 10.64 3.66 8.34
CA LEU A 115 10.49 5.02 8.87
C LEU A 115 11.38 6.00 8.10
N LYS A 116 12.63 5.63 7.86
CA LYS A 116 13.61 6.48 7.18
C LYS A 116 13.21 6.82 5.74
N TYR A 117 12.83 5.82 4.95
CA TYR A 117 12.58 5.97 3.52
C TYR A 117 11.14 6.26 3.16
N LEU A 118 10.20 5.68 3.90
CA LEU A 118 8.77 5.74 3.56
C LEU A 118 7.94 6.56 4.56
N ASP A 119 8.49 6.88 5.73
CA ASP A 119 7.75 7.47 6.86
C ASP A 119 6.50 6.65 7.23
N ILE A 120 6.68 5.33 7.32
CA ILE A 120 5.61 4.37 7.60
C ILE A 120 6.03 3.42 8.72
N GLU A 121 5.07 3.02 9.56
CA GLU A 121 5.25 1.99 10.57
C GLU A 121 4.84 0.61 10.04
N PRO A 122 5.33 -0.49 10.66
CA PRO A 122 4.92 -1.85 10.30
C PRO A 122 3.40 -2.02 10.28
N GLY A 123 2.90 -2.75 9.30
CA GLY A 123 1.46 -2.97 9.09
C GLY A 123 0.77 -1.93 8.21
N ALA A 124 1.44 -0.84 7.86
CA ALA A 124 0.89 0.23 7.04
C ALA A 124 1.70 0.49 5.76
N VAL A 125 2.62 -0.40 5.38
CA VAL A 125 3.46 -0.24 4.19
C VAL A 125 2.59 -0.02 2.96
N SER A 126 2.91 1.04 2.22
CA SER A 126 2.10 1.51 1.10
C SER A 126 2.94 2.14 0.02
N ILE A 127 2.50 1.98 -1.23
CA ILE A 127 3.00 2.72 -2.39
C ILE A 127 2.99 4.24 -2.16
N MET A 128 2.06 4.73 -1.36
CA MET A 128 1.98 6.16 -1.02
C MET A 128 3.23 6.67 -0.30
N GLY A 129 3.96 5.81 0.41
CA GLY A 129 5.22 6.17 1.08
C GLY A 129 6.31 6.66 0.14
N LEU A 130 6.23 6.39 -1.16
CA LEU A 130 7.19 6.89 -2.15
C LEU A 130 7.22 8.42 -2.24
N MET A 131 6.15 9.10 -1.85
CA MET A 131 6.17 10.58 -1.76
C MET A 131 7.21 11.11 -0.76
N ASN A 132 7.65 10.28 0.18
CA ASN A 132 8.64 10.61 1.20
C ASN A 132 10.08 10.23 0.80
N ASP A 133 10.24 9.36 -0.20
CA ASP A 133 11.55 8.92 -0.72
C ASP A 133 12.13 9.94 -1.71
N LYS A 134 12.53 11.08 -1.21
CA LYS A 134 13.06 12.20 -2.00
C LYS A 134 14.41 11.89 -2.66
N GLY A 135 15.18 11.00 -2.06
CA GLY A 135 16.48 10.56 -2.60
C GLY A 135 16.37 9.47 -3.66
N HIS A 136 15.18 8.96 -3.94
CA HIS A 136 14.95 7.82 -4.83
C HIS A 136 15.78 6.60 -4.45
N ASP A 137 15.90 6.35 -3.15
CA ASP A 137 16.65 5.22 -2.58
C ASP A 137 15.89 3.89 -2.69
N VAL A 138 14.57 3.97 -2.88
CA VAL A 138 13.68 2.81 -3.00
C VAL A 138 13.38 2.51 -4.46
N THR A 139 13.70 1.29 -4.89
CA THR A 139 13.32 0.77 -6.21
C THR A 139 11.92 0.19 -6.16
N LEU A 140 11.04 0.68 -7.02
CA LEU A 140 9.67 0.19 -7.11
C LEU A 140 9.55 -0.98 -8.08
N LEU A 141 8.94 -2.07 -7.60
CA LEU A 141 8.59 -3.25 -8.37
C LEU A 141 7.08 -3.43 -8.35
N ILE A 142 6.46 -3.64 -9.50
CA ILE A 142 5.01 -3.86 -9.59
C ILE A 142 4.75 -5.17 -10.33
N ASP A 143 3.96 -6.04 -9.71
CA ASP A 143 3.45 -7.25 -10.35
C ASP A 143 2.53 -6.87 -11.52
N GLU A 144 2.70 -7.53 -12.65
CA GLU A 144 1.92 -7.24 -13.86
C GLU A 144 0.40 -7.35 -13.65
N ASP A 145 -0.07 -8.25 -12.78
CA ASP A 145 -1.49 -8.38 -12.48
C ASP A 145 -2.08 -7.13 -11.81
N VAL A 146 -1.28 -6.38 -11.05
CA VAL A 146 -1.70 -5.08 -10.51
C VAL A 146 -1.89 -4.07 -11.64
N LEU A 147 -1.00 -4.08 -12.62
CA LEU A 147 -1.04 -3.15 -13.77
C LEU A 147 -2.24 -3.40 -14.70
N GLU A 148 -2.73 -4.64 -14.76
CA GLU A 148 -3.90 -5.01 -15.55
C GLU A 148 -5.23 -4.62 -14.89
N GLY A 149 -5.24 -4.40 -13.57
CA GLY A 149 -6.42 -3.97 -12.83
C GLY A 149 -6.76 -2.49 -13.10
N GLU A 150 -8.05 -2.18 -13.23
CA GLU A 150 -8.51 -0.80 -13.43
C GLU A 150 -8.28 0.06 -12.17
N TYR A 151 -8.43 -0.54 -10.99
CA TYR A 151 -8.27 0.11 -9.70
C TYR A 151 -7.25 -0.61 -8.83
N ILE A 152 -6.63 0.14 -7.93
CA ILE A 152 -5.79 -0.38 -6.86
C ILE A 152 -6.35 0.00 -5.49
N GLY A 153 -6.07 -0.83 -4.50
CA GLY A 153 -6.31 -0.53 -3.09
C GLY A 153 -4.99 -0.46 -2.34
N CYS A 154 -4.85 0.54 -1.47
CA CYS A 154 -3.68 0.70 -0.61
C CYS A 154 -4.02 1.49 0.65
N HIS A 155 -3.09 1.51 1.62
CA HIS A 155 -3.20 2.33 2.81
C HIS A 155 -2.68 3.76 2.58
N PRO A 156 -3.29 4.78 3.21
CA PRO A 156 -2.75 6.15 3.22
C PRO A 156 -1.64 6.31 4.28
N CYS A 157 -0.63 5.44 4.27
CA CYS A 157 0.48 5.39 5.22
C CYS A 157 0.09 5.12 6.69
N VAL A 158 -1.14 4.69 6.93
CA VAL A 158 -1.67 4.23 8.24
C VAL A 158 -2.51 2.98 8.04
N CYS A 159 -2.57 2.10 9.06
CA CYS A 159 -3.31 0.84 8.97
C CYS A 159 -4.80 0.95 9.35
N THR A 160 -5.29 2.15 9.64
CA THR A 160 -6.66 2.43 10.07
C THR A 160 -7.54 3.07 9.00
N SER A 161 -7.03 3.14 7.79
CA SER A 161 -7.75 3.61 6.62
C SER A 161 -7.26 2.90 5.36
N SER A 162 -8.11 2.81 4.36
CA SER A 162 -7.78 2.21 3.06
C SER A 162 -8.36 3.05 1.94
N LEU A 163 -7.61 3.10 0.84
CA LEU A 163 -7.91 3.90 -0.34
C LEU A 163 -8.12 3.02 -1.57
N LYS A 164 -8.96 3.49 -2.48
CA LYS A 164 -9.13 2.95 -3.84
C LYS A 164 -9.04 4.09 -4.84
N PHE A 165 -8.18 3.94 -5.83
CA PHE A 165 -8.11 4.86 -6.95
C PHE A 165 -7.65 4.16 -8.23
N ARG A 166 -7.68 4.85 -9.35
CA ARG A 166 -7.36 4.26 -10.66
C ARG A 166 -5.89 3.91 -10.78
N THR A 167 -5.60 2.73 -11.30
CA THR A 167 -4.23 2.32 -11.68
C THR A 167 -3.61 3.32 -12.66
N ALA A 168 -4.39 3.83 -13.61
CA ALA A 168 -3.93 4.84 -14.56
C ALA A 168 -3.44 6.13 -13.86
N ASP A 169 -4.05 6.55 -12.77
CA ASP A 169 -3.63 7.70 -11.99
C ASP A 169 -2.35 7.43 -11.18
N LEU A 170 -2.18 6.20 -10.68
CA LEU A 170 -0.91 5.78 -10.07
C LEU A 170 0.25 5.94 -11.06
N ILE A 171 0.10 5.37 -12.24
CA ILE A 171 1.16 5.33 -13.25
C ILE A 171 1.35 6.69 -13.94
N GLY A 172 0.26 7.40 -14.24
CA GLY A 172 0.30 8.63 -15.03
C GLY A 172 0.44 9.92 -14.23
N LYS A 173 0.12 9.91 -12.95
CA LYS A 173 0.15 11.12 -12.09
C LYS A 173 1.03 10.95 -10.86
N PHE A 174 0.78 9.94 -10.03
CA PHE A 174 1.48 9.77 -8.76
C PHE A 174 2.97 9.48 -8.94
N LEU A 175 3.32 8.45 -9.70
CA LEU A 175 4.71 8.06 -9.90
C LEU A 175 5.53 9.15 -10.60
N PRO A 176 5.05 9.82 -11.67
CA PRO A 176 5.76 10.95 -12.24
C PRO A 176 5.99 12.09 -11.25
N ALA A 177 5.01 12.40 -10.39
CA ALA A 177 5.13 13.44 -9.38
C ALA A 177 6.17 13.12 -8.31
N THR A 178 6.31 11.85 -7.90
CA THR A 178 7.35 11.41 -6.96
C THR A 178 8.71 11.22 -7.63
N GLY A 179 8.78 11.19 -8.94
CA GLY A 179 10.00 10.93 -9.72
C GLY A 179 10.40 9.47 -9.74
N HIS A 180 9.52 8.55 -9.34
CA HIS A 180 9.77 7.12 -9.39
C HIS A 180 9.29 6.52 -10.71
N THR A 181 10.10 5.61 -11.23
CA THR A 181 9.70 4.64 -12.26
C THR A 181 9.45 3.29 -11.59
N TYR A 182 8.94 2.31 -12.34
CA TYR A 182 8.76 0.97 -11.81
C TYR A 182 9.37 -0.07 -12.74
N THR A 183 9.76 -1.20 -12.15
CA THR A 183 10.10 -2.41 -12.87
C THR A 183 8.93 -3.38 -12.78
N LYS A 184 8.42 -3.82 -13.92
CA LYS A 184 7.37 -4.85 -13.97
C LYS A 184 7.97 -6.22 -13.63
N VAL A 185 7.30 -6.96 -12.75
CA VAL A 185 7.65 -8.34 -12.40
C VAL A 185 6.46 -9.25 -12.64
N HIS A 186 6.73 -10.51 -12.89
CA HIS A 186 5.73 -11.56 -13.06
C HIS A 186 5.84 -12.56 -11.91
N LEU A 187 4.88 -12.52 -11.00
CA LEU A 187 4.82 -13.44 -9.85
C LEU A 187 3.69 -14.43 -10.05
N VAL A 188 4.00 -15.72 -9.95
CA VAL A 188 3.00 -16.79 -10.12
C VAL A 188 2.20 -16.99 -8.85
N GLY A 189 2.86 -17.00 -7.69
CA GLY A 189 2.21 -17.13 -6.39
C GLY A 189 1.64 -18.51 -6.10
N GLU A 190 2.03 -19.53 -6.86
CA GLU A 190 1.64 -20.93 -6.64
C GLU A 190 2.63 -21.65 -5.73
N ASP A 191 2.19 -22.77 -5.12
CA ASP A 191 3.03 -23.59 -4.23
C ASP A 191 4.05 -24.44 -5.00
#